data_d107f4a0b2d334833a8c8d127953e2b6
#
_entry.id   d107f4a0b2d334833a8c8d127953e2b6
#
_cell.length_a   1.000
_cell.length_b   1.000
_cell.length_c   1.000
_cell.angle_alpha   90.00
_cell.angle_beta   90.00
_cell.angle_gamma   90.00
#
_symmetry.space_group_name_H-M   'P 1'
#
loop_
_entity.id
_entity.type
_entity.pdbx_description
1 polymer ?
#
loop_
_entity_poly.entity_id
_entity_poly.type
_entity_poly.pdbx_seq_one_letter_code
_entity_poly.pdbx_strand_id
1 'polypeptide(L)'
;MFITVSYDIRDDRRRNQVLNILKDYGTNVQYSVFECNLTQEQLNTLKKKIESIIKMDEDNVRFYLLCGACKDKVIVVGQGTITEDEEVYVV
;
A
#
# COMPACT_ATOMS: atom_id res chain seq x y z
N MET A 1 -6.39 4.66 -9.51
CA MET A 1 -6.84 3.33 -9.02
C MET A 1 -6.47 3.18 -7.55
N PHE A 2 -7.39 2.67 -6.76
CA PHE A 2 -7.16 2.46 -5.33
C PHE A 2 -6.46 1.13 -5.12
N ILE A 3 -5.35 1.15 -4.37
CA ILE A 3 -4.52 -0.02 -4.19
C ILE A 3 -4.11 -0.13 -2.72
N THR A 4 -4.27 -1.32 -2.17
CA THR A 4 -3.73 -1.63 -0.86
C THR A 4 -2.45 -2.45 -1.06
N VAL A 5 -1.37 -2.02 -0.42
CA VAL A 5 -0.09 -2.71 -0.49
C VAL A 5 0.22 -3.28 0.88
N SER A 6 0.43 -4.59 0.94
CA SER A 6 0.81 -5.29 2.16
C SER A 6 2.15 -5.97 1.92
N TYR A 7 3.06 -5.86 2.86
CA TYR A 7 4.37 -6.48 2.71
C TYR A 7 4.79 -7.23 3.96
N ASP A 8 5.55 -8.29 3.73
CA ASP A 8 6.16 -9.10 4.78
C ASP A 8 7.61 -9.29 4.39
N ILE A 9 8.49 -8.53 5.03
CA ILE A 9 9.91 -8.47 4.71
C ILE A 9 10.71 -8.73 5.98
N ARG A 10 11.51 -9.78 5.95
CA ARG A 10 12.23 -10.25 7.15
C ARG A 10 13.39 -9.36 7.56
N ASP A 11 14.12 -8.85 6.60
CA ASP A 11 15.29 -8.02 6.86
C ASP A 11 14.88 -6.59 7.21
N ASP A 12 15.35 -6.07 8.33
CA ASP A 12 15.00 -4.73 8.79
C ASP A 12 15.39 -3.65 7.79
N ARG A 13 16.54 -3.78 7.18
CA ARG A 13 17.04 -2.80 6.22
C ARG A 13 16.17 -2.74 4.97
N ARG A 14 15.87 -3.91 4.41
CA ARG A 14 15.01 -3.98 3.22
C ARG A 14 13.60 -3.50 3.55
N ARG A 15 13.08 -3.86 4.72
CA ARG A 15 11.76 -3.43 5.16
C ARG A 15 11.68 -1.91 5.24
N ASN A 16 12.69 -1.27 5.80
CA ASN A 16 12.75 0.18 5.91
C ASN A 16 12.87 0.85 4.53
N GLN A 17 13.60 0.24 3.62
CA GLN A 17 13.71 0.76 2.25
C GLN A 17 12.36 0.72 1.54
N VAL A 18 11.62 -0.37 1.67
CA VAL A 18 10.28 -0.49 1.09
C VAL A 18 9.32 0.49 1.73
N LEU A 19 9.37 0.63 3.05
CA LEU A 19 8.56 1.59 3.77
C LEU A 19 8.79 3.02 3.24
N ASN A 20 10.04 3.40 3.07
CA ASN A 20 10.38 4.74 2.60
C ASN A 20 9.91 4.99 1.16
N ILE A 21 9.98 3.98 0.31
CA ILE A 21 9.45 4.08 -1.05
C ILE A 21 7.94 4.26 -1.01
N LEU A 22 7.24 3.43 -0.24
CA LEU A 22 5.79 3.47 -0.17
C LEU A 22 5.26 4.79 0.38
N LYS A 23 5.99 5.46 1.24
CA LYS A 23 5.62 6.77 1.76
C LYS A 23 5.45 7.83 0.67
N ASP A 24 6.16 7.67 -0.44
CA ASP A 24 6.05 8.59 -1.57
C ASP A 24 4.81 8.31 -2.43
N TYR A 25 4.16 7.18 -2.23
CA TYR A 25 3.05 6.74 -3.08
C TYR A 25 1.70 6.67 -2.36
N GLY A 26 1.72 6.60 -1.04
CA GLY A 26 0.47 6.45 -0.32
C GLY A 26 0.61 6.70 1.18
N THR A 27 -0.40 6.24 1.91
CA THR A 27 -0.54 6.44 3.35
C THR A 27 -0.37 5.13 4.09
N ASN A 28 0.47 5.13 5.11
CA ASN A 28 0.62 3.99 6.00
C ASN A 28 -0.58 3.91 6.93
N VAL A 29 -1.33 2.82 6.85
CA VAL A 29 -2.56 2.65 7.64
C VAL A 29 -2.41 1.64 8.76
N GLN A 30 -1.48 0.70 8.61
CA GLN A 30 -1.08 -0.26 9.63
C GLN A 30 0.39 -0.58 9.42
N TYR A 31 1.00 -1.34 10.32
CA TYR A 31 2.44 -1.60 10.31
C TYR A 31 3.04 -1.80 8.93
N SER A 32 2.57 -2.77 8.20
CA SER A 32 3.10 -3.11 6.87
C SER A 32 2.02 -3.03 5.80
N VAL A 33 1.09 -2.09 5.97
CA VAL A 33 -0.02 -1.89 5.03
C VAL A 33 -0.09 -0.43 4.63
N PHE A 34 -0.12 -0.19 3.33
CA PHE A 34 -0.29 1.13 2.75
C PHE A 34 -1.52 1.17 1.84
N GLU A 35 -2.16 2.32 1.82
CA GLU A 35 -3.23 2.62 0.87
C GLU A 35 -2.73 3.69 -0.09
N CYS A 36 -2.86 3.42 -1.37
CA CYS A 36 -2.37 4.29 -2.43
C CYS A 36 -3.45 4.54 -3.47
N ASN A 37 -3.41 5.72 -4.05
CA ASN A 37 -4.23 6.00 -5.22
C ASN A 37 -3.28 6.31 -6.38
N LEU A 38 -3.15 5.38 -7.31
CA LEU A 38 -2.14 5.43 -8.34
C LEU A 38 -2.73 5.28 -9.73
N THR A 39 -2.07 5.89 -10.70
CA THR A 39 -2.27 5.56 -12.11
C THR A 39 -1.59 4.23 -12.41
N GLN A 40 -1.93 3.63 -13.53
CA GLN A 40 -1.28 2.39 -13.95
C GLN A 40 0.25 2.59 -14.10
N GLU A 41 0.65 3.73 -14.62
CA GLU A 41 2.06 4.06 -14.80
C GLU A 41 2.79 4.16 -13.46
N GLN A 42 2.18 4.83 -12.48
CA GLN A 42 2.73 4.92 -11.14
C GLN A 42 2.84 3.56 -10.47
N LEU A 43 1.83 2.72 -10.64
CA LEU A 43 1.86 1.36 -10.11
C LEU A 43 3.02 0.57 -10.70
N ASN A 44 3.21 0.65 -12.02
CA ASN A 44 4.30 -0.06 -12.68
C ASN A 44 5.66 0.41 -12.17
N THR A 45 5.82 1.72 -11.97
CA THR A 45 7.05 2.29 -11.43
C THR A 45 7.30 1.82 -9.99
N LEU A 46 6.27 1.85 -9.16
CA LEU A 46 6.35 1.39 -7.78
C LEU A 46 6.75 -0.08 -7.70
N LYS A 47 6.12 -0.93 -8.50
CA LYS A 47 6.45 -2.35 -8.54
C LYS A 47 7.91 -2.58 -8.87
N LYS A 48 8.43 -1.89 -9.86
CA LYS A 48 9.84 -2.03 -10.25
C LYS A 48 10.79 -1.60 -9.14
N LYS A 49 10.48 -0.51 -8.46
CA LYS A 49 11.30 -0.05 -7.34
C LYS A 49 11.34 -1.10 -6.23
N ILE A 50 10.21 -1.66 -5.88
CA ILE A 50 10.11 -2.67 -4.83
C ILE A 50 10.85 -3.94 -5.25
N GLU A 51 10.66 -4.38 -6.47
CA GLU A 51 11.33 -5.58 -6.99
C GLU A 51 12.85 -5.47 -6.95
N SER A 52 13.39 -4.27 -7.09
CA SER A 52 14.83 -4.05 -7.05
C SER A 52 15.42 -4.18 -5.64
N ILE A 53 14.58 -4.16 -4.61
CA ILE A 53 15.01 -4.15 -3.21
C ILE A 53 14.80 -5.50 -2.54
N ILE A 54 13.63 -6.12 -2.76
CA ILE A 54 13.26 -7.33 -2.04
C ILE A 54 14.02 -8.55 -2.53
N LYS A 55 14.04 -9.57 -1.67
CA LYS A 55 14.53 -10.89 -2.03
C LYS A 55 13.34 -11.79 -2.30
N MET A 56 13.22 -12.25 -3.53
CA MET A 56 12.05 -13.00 -4.00
C MET A 56 11.79 -14.29 -3.23
N ASP A 57 12.83 -14.89 -2.68
CA ASP A 57 12.72 -16.15 -1.94
C ASP A 57 12.46 -15.97 -0.45
N GLU A 58 12.54 -14.74 0.06
CA GLU A 58 12.35 -14.47 1.49
C GLU A 58 11.23 -13.49 1.76
N ASP A 59 11.01 -12.56 0.85
CA ASP A 59 10.13 -11.41 1.06
C ASP A 59 8.85 -11.55 0.24
N ASN A 60 7.81 -10.88 0.71
CA ASN A 60 6.50 -10.91 0.07
C ASN A 60 5.91 -9.51 0.07
N VAL A 61 5.42 -9.08 -1.09
CA VAL A 61 4.68 -7.81 -1.22
C VAL A 61 3.45 -8.09 -2.05
N ARG A 62 2.30 -7.71 -1.53
CA ARG A 62 1.01 -7.94 -2.19
C ARG A 62 0.35 -6.63 -2.54
N PHE A 63 -0.16 -6.58 -3.75
CA PHE A 63 -0.90 -5.43 -4.25
C PHE A 63 -2.34 -5.85 -4.47
N TYR A 64 -3.25 -5.24 -3.73
CA TYR A 64 -4.69 -5.50 -3.88
C TYR A 64 -5.31 -4.32 -4.61
N LEU A 65 -5.70 -4.55 -5.86
CA LEU A 65 -6.27 -3.52 -6.70
C LEU A 65 -7.79 -3.52 -6.55
N LEU A 66 -8.34 -2.38 -6.16
CA LEU A 66 -9.77 -2.22 -5.99
C LEU A 66 -10.30 -1.26 -7.05
N CYS A 67 -11.43 -1.59 -7.65
CA CYS A 67 -12.10 -0.66 -8.55
C CYS A 67 -12.74 0.46 -7.73
N GLY A 68 -13.14 1.55 -8.41
CA GLY A 68 -13.74 2.68 -7.74
C GLY A 68 -14.97 2.32 -6.91
N ALA A 69 -15.81 1.43 -7.42
CA ALA A 69 -16.99 0.98 -6.69
C ALA A 69 -16.63 0.18 -5.44
N CYS A 70 -15.54 -0.60 -5.49
CA CYS A 70 -15.09 -1.37 -4.33
C CYS A 70 -14.50 -0.46 -3.26
N LYS A 71 -13.84 0.61 -3.66
CA LYS A 71 -13.27 1.58 -2.73
C LYS A 71 -14.36 2.19 -1.85
N ASP A 72 -15.51 2.51 -2.42
CA ASP A 72 -16.63 3.09 -1.69
C ASP A 72 -17.21 2.14 -0.65
N LYS A 73 -16.85 0.88 -0.71
CA LYS A 73 -17.31 -0.14 0.24
C LYS A 73 -16.32 -0.40 1.36
N VAL A 74 -15.22 0.34 1.41
CA VAL A 74 -14.25 0.19 2.49
C VAL A 74 -14.84 0.81 3.74
N ILE A 75 -14.88 0.02 4.80
CA ILE A 75 -15.42 0.44 6.09
C ILE A 75 -14.28 0.43 7.09
N VAL A 76 -14.12 1.54 7.79
CA VAL A 76 -13.12 1.65 8.84
C VAL A 76 -13.83 1.69 10.18
N VAL A 77 -13.52 0.73 11.03
CA VAL A 77 -14.03 0.69 12.40
C VAL A 77 -12.88 1.10 13.32
N GLY A 78 -13.11 2.12 14.10
CA GLY A 78 -12.08 2.71 14.94
C GLY A 78 -11.47 3.93 14.28
N GLN A 79 -10.17 4.10 14.41
CA GLN A 79 -9.47 5.25 13.83
C GLN A 79 -8.91 4.94 12.45
N GLY A 80 -9.11 5.85 11.52
CA GLY A 80 -8.56 5.71 10.18
C GLY A 80 -9.38 6.44 9.14
N THR A 81 -8.78 6.66 8.00
CA THR A 81 -9.43 7.26 6.84
C THR A 81 -9.03 6.50 5.59
N ILE A 82 -9.82 6.64 4.54
CA ILE A 82 -9.45 6.11 3.24
C ILE A 82 -8.47 7.09 2.60
N THR A 83 -7.38 6.56 2.04
CA THR A 83 -6.24 7.35 1.58
C THR A 83 -6.58 8.51 0.66
N GLU A 84 -7.46 8.33 -0.30
CA GLU A 84 -7.75 9.40 -1.24
C GLU A 84 -8.98 10.22 -0.88
N ASP A 85 -9.77 9.77 0.08
CA ASP A 85 -10.94 10.49 0.57
C ASP A 85 -10.63 11.07 1.93
N GLU A 86 -11.10 12.28 2.16
CA GLU A 86 -10.97 12.91 3.46
C GLU A 86 -12.05 12.43 4.43
N GLU A 87 -12.97 11.63 3.92
CA GLU A 87 -14.06 11.11 4.71
C GLU A 87 -13.61 9.98 5.63
N VAL A 88 -14.23 9.93 6.77
CA VAL A 88 -14.00 8.87 7.74
C VAL A 88 -15.17 7.90 7.67
N TYR A 89 -14.88 6.63 7.43
CA TYR A 89 -15.89 5.58 7.41
C TYR A 89 -15.77 4.79 8.70
N VAL A 90 -16.58 5.16 9.66
CA VAL A 90 -16.56 4.52 10.99
C VAL A 90 -17.88 3.82 11.22
N VAL A 91 -17.79 2.55 11.47
CA VAL A 91 -18.97 1.71 11.74
C VAL A 91 -18.88 1.13 13.13
#